data_318a000d9479976a346298d1445707ed
#
_entry.id   318a000d9479976a346298d1445707ed
#
_cell.length_a   1.000
_cell.length_b   1.000
_cell.length_c   1.000
_cell.angle_alpha   90.00
_cell.angle_beta   90.00
_cell.angle_gamma   90.00
#
_symmetry.space_group_name_H-M   'P 1'
#
loop_
_entity.id
_entity.type
_entity.pdbx_description
1 polymer ?
#
loop_
_entity_poly.entity_id
_entity_poly.type
_entity_poly.pdbx_seq_one_letter_code
_entity_poly.pdbx_strand_id
1 'polypeptide(L)'
;MKDLKLIPPTDPRVQTAIAPFNDDMLKEEGFKDRKELVEAMFTTMKKYGGIGMTCNQVGLPFNMFVLGDHPQLENGLKMACFNPMIISSSEETTVMKEGCLTFPFVFLSITRPRKIVVKYTDENGDLQEGHLDGMFSRIFQHEYDHTMGLNFTDKVSKFKLKRAYDKAEKMMDIMKKDKDAKIIQKI
;
A
#
# COMPACT_ATOMS: atom_id res chain seq x y z
N MET A 1 -14.43 -10.35 -12.15
CA MET A 1 -13.32 -9.73 -11.40
C MET A 1 -13.63 -9.85 -9.91
N LYS A 2 -12.67 -10.31 -9.08
CA LYS A 2 -12.86 -10.40 -7.63
C LYS A 2 -12.96 -9.00 -7.01
N ASP A 3 -14.01 -8.77 -6.21
CA ASP A 3 -14.15 -7.54 -5.40
C ASP A 3 -13.39 -7.70 -4.09
N LEU A 4 -12.12 -7.26 -4.08
CA LEU A 4 -11.29 -7.29 -2.89
C LEU A 4 -11.68 -6.13 -1.96
N LYS A 5 -11.58 -6.38 -0.64
CA LYS A 5 -11.92 -5.39 0.39
C LYS A 5 -10.75 -5.20 1.33
N LEU A 6 -10.50 -3.95 1.71
CA LEU A 6 -9.51 -3.64 2.75
C LEU A 6 -9.93 -4.29 4.07
N ILE A 7 -8.96 -4.88 4.74
CA ILE A 7 -9.12 -5.39 6.11
C ILE A 7 -8.67 -4.32 7.12
N PRO A 8 -9.18 -4.35 8.36
CA PRO A 8 -8.85 -3.32 9.35
C PRO A 8 -7.39 -3.43 9.82
N PRO A 9 -6.81 -2.33 10.33
CA PRO A 9 -5.42 -2.32 10.80
C PRO A 9 -5.17 -3.22 12.02
N THR A 10 -6.23 -3.65 12.69
CA THR A 10 -6.17 -4.60 13.81
C THR A 10 -6.14 -6.07 13.38
N ASP A 11 -6.32 -6.35 12.09
CA ASP A 11 -6.24 -7.72 11.57
C ASP A 11 -4.78 -8.20 11.62
N PRO A 12 -4.49 -9.37 12.22
CA PRO A 12 -3.12 -9.88 12.36
C PRO A 12 -2.36 -10.00 11.04
N ARG A 13 -3.07 -10.22 9.92
CA ARG A 13 -2.45 -10.37 8.59
C ARG A 13 -1.70 -9.13 8.13
N VAL A 14 -2.14 -7.92 8.54
CA VAL A 14 -1.43 -6.67 8.21
C VAL A 14 -0.17 -6.46 9.05
N GLN A 15 0.02 -7.23 10.12
CA GLN A 15 1.15 -7.12 11.06
C GLN A 15 2.06 -8.34 11.00
N THR A 16 1.85 -9.23 10.03
CA THR A 16 2.62 -10.45 9.87
C THR A 16 3.39 -10.42 8.56
N ALA A 17 4.69 -10.77 8.61
CA ALA A 17 5.50 -10.92 7.41
C ALA A 17 4.93 -11.99 6.49
N ILE A 18 4.88 -11.68 5.19
CA ILE A 18 4.29 -12.56 4.20
C ILE A 18 5.37 -13.53 3.69
N ALA A 19 5.04 -14.82 3.62
CA ALA A 19 5.91 -15.84 3.04
C ALA A 19 6.12 -15.58 1.53
N PRO A 20 7.23 -16.05 0.94
CA PRO A 20 7.46 -15.92 -0.49
C PRO A 20 6.30 -16.48 -1.32
N PHE A 21 5.90 -15.72 -2.32
CA PHE A 21 4.85 -16.10 -3.26
C PHE A 21 5.34 -17.18 -4.21
N ASN A 22 4.47 -18.14 -4.53
CA ASN A 22 4.57 -19.05 -5.67
C ASN A 22 3.21 -19.17 -6.37
N ASP A 23 3.20 -19.62 -7.63
CA ASP A 23 1.99 -19.64 -8.46
C ASP A 23 0.92 -20.65 -7.99
N ASP A 24 1.29 -21.68 -7.25
CA ASP A 24 0.32 -22.68 -6.75
C ASP A 24 -0.65 -22.04 -5.74
N MET A 25 -0.20 -21.03 -5.00
CA MET A 25 -1.02 -20.29 -4.04
C MET A 25 -2.22 -19.57 -4.70
N LEU A 26 -2.11 -19.22 -6.00
CA LEU A 26 -3.18 -18.50 -6.72
C LEU A 26 -4.48 -19.30 -6.76
N LYS A 27 -4.39 -20.60 -6.98
CA LYS A 27 -5.56 -21.49 -7.07
C LYS A 27 -6.29 -21.62 -5.74
N GLU A 28 -5.54 -21.67 -4.64
CA GLU A 28 -6.10 -21.75 -3.28
C GLU A 28 -6.95 -20.52 -2.96
N GLU A 29 -6.49 -19.34 -3.42
CA GLU A 29 -7.20 -18.07 -3.27
C GLU A 29 -8.16 -17.78 -4.45
N GLY A 30 -8.33 -18.74 -5.39
CA GLY A 30 -9.27 -18.69 -6.51
C GLY A 30 -8.93 -17.64 -7.57
N PHE A 31 -7.66 -17.43 -7.85
CA PHE A 31 -7.15 -16.70 -9.01
C PHE A 31 -6.67 -17.66 -10.09
N LYS A 32 -6.94 -17.32 -11.34
CA LYS A 32 -6.54 -18.10 -12.49
C LYS A 32 -5.03 -18.00 -12.74
N ASP A 33 -4.51 -16.78 -12.69
CA ASP A 33 -3.13 -16.44 -12.95
C ASP A 33 -2.71 -15.13 -12.30
N ARG A 34 -1.42 -14.76 -12.40
CA ARG A 34 -0.86 -13.51 -11.86
C ARG A 34 -1.56 -12.28 -12.42
N LYS A 35 -1.93 -12.27 -13.70
CA LYS A 35 -2.55 -11.11 -14.37
C LYS A 35 -3.93 -10.81 -13.79
N GLU A 36 -4.72 -11.84 -13.51
CA GLU A 36 -6.02 -11.67 -12.85
C GLU A 36 -5.85 -11.08 -11.42
N LEU A 37 -4.87 -11.56 -10.65
CA LEU A 37 -4.55 -10.99 -9.35
C LEU A 37 -4.13 -9.53 -9.46
N VAL A 38 -3.22 -9.20 -10.37
CA VAL A 38 -2.71 -7.84 -10.59
C VAL A 38 -3.85 -6.90 -10.98
N GLU A 39 -4.75 -7.32 -11.87
CA GLU A 39 -5.90 -6.51 -12.28
C GLU A 39 -6.86 -6.26 -11.12
N ALA A 40 -7.15 -7.29 -10.30
CA ALA A 40 -7.97 -7.15 -9.11
C ALA A 40 -7.34 -6.19 -8.08
N MET A 41 -6.02 -6.27 -7.88
CA MET A 41 -5.27 -5.39 -6.98
C MET A 41 -5.30 -3.92 -7.45
N PHE A 42 -4.99 -3.65 -8.73
CA PHE A 42 -5.06 -2.27 -9.27
C PHE A 42 -6.48 -1.70 -9.21
N THR A 43 -7.49 -2.49 -9.57
CA THR A 43 -8.89 -2.07 -9.50
C THR A 43 -9.28 -1.70 -8.07
N THR A 44 -8.89 -2.53 -7.11
CA THR A 44 -9.16 -2.27 -5.69
C THR A 44 -8.39 -1.05 -5.18
N MET A 45 -7.10 -0.94 -5.48
CA MET A 45 -6.27 0.21 -5.13
C MET A 45 -6.91 1.52 -5.61
N LYS A 46 -7.31 1.60 -6.88
CA LYS A 46 -7.98 2.77 -7.46
C LYS A 46 -9.33 3.07 -6.81
N LYS A 47 -10.14 2.06 -6.53
CA LYS A 47 -11.44 2.19 -5.84
C LYS A 47 -11.29 2.90 -4.50
N TYR A 48 -10.20 2.67 -3.79
CA TYR A 48 -9.89 3.32 -2.51
C TYR A 48 -9.02 4.59 -2.63
N GLY A 49 -8.65 5.00 -3.85
CA GLY A 49 -7.85 6.22 -4.10
C GLY A 49 -6.38 6.05 -3.70
N GLY A 50 -5.84 4.83 -3.74
CA GLY A 50 -4.44 4.53 -3.42
C GLY A 50 -3.50 4.71 -4.60
N ILE A 51 -2.21 4.83 -4.29
CA ILE A 51 -1.09 4.90 -5.24
C ILE A 51 -0.16 3.68 -5.12
N GLY A 52 -0.38 2.86 -4.10
CA GLY A 52 0.23 1.57 -3.83
C GLY A 52 -0.72 0.73 -2.97
N MET A 53 -0.61 -0.60 -3.04
CA MET A 53 -1.39 -1.53 -2.24
C MET A 53 -0.74 -2.90 -2.20
N THR A 54 -0.52 -3.42 -1.00
CA THR A 54 0.03 -4.77 -0.75
C THR A 54 -1.08 -5.79 -0.50
N CYS A 55 -0.87 -7.04 -0.90
CA CYS A 55 -1.87 -8.11 -0.79
C CYS A 55 -2.38 -8.36 0.63
N ASN A 56 -1.55 -8.22 1.67
CA ASN A 56 -2.00 -8.40 3.05
C ASN A 56 -3.05 -7.36 3.48
N GLN A 57 -3.07 -6.17 2.87
CA GLN A 57 -4.08 -5.14 3.16
C GLN A 57 -5.50 -5.55 2.72
N VAL A 58 -5.61 -6.53 1.84
CA VAL A 58 -6.88 -7.15 1.41
C VAL A 58 -7.02 -8.60 1.89
N GLY A 59 -6.16 -9.01 2.83
CA GLY A 59 -6.23 -10.32 3.47
C GLY A 59 -5.67 -11.48 2.66
N LEU A 60 -5.02 -11.22 1.51
CA LEU A 60 -4.37 -12.23 0.67
C LEU A 60 -2.95 -12.53 1.17
N PRO A 61 -2.53 -13.81 1.20
CA PRO A 61 -1.25 -14.24 1.74
C PRO A 61 -0.09 -14.13 0.73
N PHE A 62 -0.18 -13.24 -0.26
CA PHE A 62 0.80 -13.14 -1.34
C PHE A 62 1.84 -12.07 -1.06
N ASN A 63 3.13 -12.44 -1.09
CA ASN A 63 4.24 -11.49 -1.05
C ASN A 63 4.31 -10.73 -2.39
N MET A 64 3.37 -9.80 -2.54
CA MET A 64 3.14 -9.03 -3.75
C MET A 64 2.45 -7.72 -3.42
N PHE A 65 2.80 -6.68 -4.16
CA PHE A 65 2.09 -5.40 -4.17
C PHE A 65 2.03 -4.79 -5.57
N VAL A 66 1.12 -3.85 -5.73
CA VAL A 66 1.02 -2.98 -6.91
C VAL A 66 1.32 -1.55 -6.52
N LEU A 67 1.87 -0.77 -7.46
CA LEU A 67 2.08 0.66 -7.31
C LEU A 67 1.99 1.39 -8.64
N GLY A 68 1.66 2.69 -8.58
CA GLY A 68 1.54 3.52 -9.78
C GLY A 68 0.11 3.61 -10.31
N ASP A 69 -0.03 3.75 -11.63
CA ASP A 69 -1.30 3.88 -12.35
C ASP A 69 -2.24 4.96 -11.77
N HIS A 70 -1.66 6.10 -11.39
CA HIS A 70 -2.37 7.22 -10.76
C HIS A 70 -2.05 8.53 -11.48
N PRO A 71 -3.06 9.41 -11.76
CA PRO A 71 -2.86 10.65 -12.51
C PRO A 71 -1.84 11.64 -11.90
N GLN A 72 -1.62 11.57 -10.59
CA GLN A 72 -0.64 12.42 -9.89
C GLN A 72 0.80 11.91 -9.96
N LEU A 73 1.01 10.72 -10.53
CA LEU A 73 2.34 10.15 -10.71
C LEU A 73 2.80 10.37 -12.14
N GLU A 74 4.00 10.96 -12.29
CA GLU A 74 4.58 11.21 -13.59
C GLU A 74 4.74 9.92 -14.41
N ASN A 75 4.57 10.03 -15.72
CA ASN A 75 4.80 8.98 -16.73
C ASN A 75 3.88 7.75 -16.67
N GLY A 76 2.81 7.74 -15.89
CA GLY A 76 1.86 6.62 -15.85
C GLY A 76 2.51 5.27 -15.48
N LEU A 77 3.63 5.28 -14.74
CA LEU A 77 4.33 4.06 -14.33
C LEU A 77 3.39 3.16 -13.53
N LYS A 78 3.39 1.89 -13.91
CA LYS A 78 2.57 0.84 -13.32
C LYS A 78 3.48 -0.36 -13.04
N MET A 79 3.54 -0.80 -11.79
CA MET A 79 4.36 -1.93 -11.39
C MET A 79 3.56 -2.92 -10.56
N ALA A 80 3.72 -4.20 -10.86
CA ALA A 80 3.27 -5.32 -10.05
C ALA A 80 4.50 -6.10 -9.60
N CYS A 81 4.76 -6.12 -8.31
CA CYS A 81 6.00 -6.62 -7.74
C CYS A 81 5.75 -7.87 -6.91
N PHE A 82 6.07 -9.05 -7.45
CA PHE A 82 6.06 -10.33 -6.72
C PHE A 82 7.42 -10.60 -6.11
N ASN A 83 7.44 -11.04 -4.86
CA ASN A 83 8.65 -11.31 -4.08
C ASN A 83 9.65 -10.14 -4.15
N PRO A 84 9.20 -8.90 -3.86
CA PRO A 84 10.04 -7.72 -3.96
C PRO A 84 11.20 -7.77 -2.97
N MET A 85 12.33 -7.18 -3.38
CA MET A 85 13.50 -6.99 -2.53
C MET A 85 14.09 -5.60 -2.74
N ILE A 86 14.53 -4.95 -1.68
CA ILE A 86 15.39 -3.77 -1.73
C ILE A 86 16.83 -4.25 -1.63
N ILE A 87 17.60 -4.05 -2.71
CA ILE A 87 18.99 -4.51 -2.82
C ILE A 87 19.96 -3.52 -2.19
N SER A 88 19.71 -2.22 -2.41
CA SER A 88 20.48 -1.14 -1.82
C SER A 88 19.64 0.12 -1.68
N SER A 89 20.11 1.04 -0.83
CA SER A 89 19.48 2.34 -0.62
C SER A 89 20.53 3.43 -0.49
N SER A 90 20.16 4.66 -0.90
CA SER A 90 21.03 5.83 -0.75
C SER A 90 21.20 6.22 0.72
N GLU A 91 22.35 6.84 1.04
CA GLU A 91 22.55 7.54 2.31
C GLU A 91 21.70 8.81 2.39
N GLU A 92 21.47 9.47 1.23
CA GLU A 92 20.58 10.61 1.14
C GLU A 92 19.16 10.19 1.50
N THR A 93 18.55 10.91 2.46
CA THR A 93 17.19 10.68 2.90
C THR A 93 16.29 11.86 2.61
N THR A 94 14.98 11.61 2.47
CA THR A 94 13.97 12.66 2.35
C THR A 94 12.85 12.42 3.36
N VAL A 95 12.27 13.53 3.83
CA VAL A 95 11.05 13.51 4.66
C VAL A 95 9.86 13.74 3.75
N MET A 96 8.93 12.78 3.71
CA MET A 96 7.66 12.94 2.99
C MET A 96 6.49 12.58 3.90
N LYS A 97 5.32 13.17 3.59
CA LYS A 97 4.07 12.84 4.26
C LYS A 97 3.52 11.56 3.66
N GLU A 98 3.35 10.53 4.47
CA GLU A 98 2.75 9.25 4.09
C GLU A 98 1.36 9.09 4.69
N GLY A 99 0.48 8.43 3.96
CA GLY A 99 -0.78 7.87 4.41
C GLY A 99 -0.87 6.42 3.95
N CYS A 100 -1.83 5.67 4.46
CA CYS A 100 -2.04 4.28 4.12
C CYS A 100 -3.53 3.98 4.00
N LEU A 101 -3.93 3.17 3.03
CA LEU A 101 -5.32 2.75 2.85
C LEU A 101 -5.87 2.00 4.07
N THR A 102 -5.01 1.24 4.75
CA THR A 102 -5.36 0.52 6.00
C THR A 102 -5.60 1.45 7.18
N PHE A 103 -5.03 2.67 7.17
CA PHE A 103 -5.13 3.65 8.25
C PHE A 103 -5.78 4.95 7.74
N PRO A 104 -7.10 4.97 7.53
CA PRO A 104 -7.77 6.11 6.91
C PRO A 104 -7.57 7.40 7.70
N PHE A 105 -7.26 8.50 6.97
CA PHE A 105 -7.02 9.85 7.51
C PHE A 105 -5.78 10.01 8.41
N VAL A 106 -5.02 8.94 8.67
CA VAL A 106 -3.76 9.03 9.40
C VAL A 106 -2.65 9.41 8.42
N PHE A 107 -1.99 10.55 8.69
CA PHE A 107 -0.87 11.03 7.89
C PHE A 107 0.32 11.35 8.80
N LEU A 108 1.50 10.85 8.42
CA LEU A 108 2.73 11.00 9.18
C LEU A 108 3.89 11.43 8.28
N SER A 109 4.75 12.30 8.80
CA SER A 109 6.00 12.66 8.11
C SER A 109 7.06 11.61 8.45
N ILE A 110 7.48 10.87 7.43
CA ILE A 110 8.41 9.74 7.54
C ILE A 110 9.69 10.06 6.78
N THR A 111 10.83 9.79 7.41
CA THR A 111 12.16 9.86 6.78
C THR A 111 12.48 8.51 6.15
N ARG A 112 12.84 8.50 4.85
CA ARG A 112 13.30 7.29 4.14
C ARG A 112 14.45 7.63 3.19
N PRO A 113 15.26 6.64 2.78
CA PRO A 113 16.18 6.79 1.66
C PRO A 113 15.49 7.36 0.44
N ARG A 114 16.16 8.31 -0.22
CA ARG A 114 15.61 8.96 -1.42
C ARG A 114 15.59 8.01 -2.62
N LYS A 115 16.68 7.21 -2.77
CA LYS A 115 16.84 6.28 -3.89
C LYS A 115 17.00 4.87 -3.36
N ILE A 116 16.47 3.91 -4.12
CA ILE A 116 16.64 2.48 -3.85
C ILE A 116 16.90 1.73 -5.15
N VAL A 117 17.61 0.62 -5.06
CA VAL A 117 17.72 -0.39 -6.10
C VAL A 117 16.88 -1.59 -5.66
N VAL A 118 16.02 -2.08 -6.53
CA VAL A 118 15.04 -3.12 -6.20
C VAL A 118 15.12 -4.27 -7.19
N LYS A 119 14.75 -5.46 -6.72
CA LYS A 119 14.48 -6.64 -7.56
C LYS A 119 13.09 -7.17 -7.24
N TYR A 120 12.39 -7.65 -8.24
CA TYR A 120 11.08 -8.29 -8.11
C TYR A 120 10.80 -9.15 -9.34
N THR A 121 9.80 -10.02 -9.25
CA THR A 121 9.25 -10.72 -10.40
C THR A 121 7.98 -9.99 -10.85
N ASP A 122 7.79 -9.75 -12.13
CA ASP A 122 6.59 -9.10 -12.68
C ASP A 122 5.42 -10.09 -12.90
N GLU A 123 4.32 -9.60 -13.46
CA GLU A 123 3.12 -10.40 -13.77
C GLU A 123 3.31 -11.44 -14.88
N ASN A 124 4.40 -11.37 -15.64
CA ASN A 124 4.74 -12.38 -16.66
C ASN A 124 5.65 -13.48 -16.09
N GLY A 125 6.17 -13.28 -14.86
CA GLY A 125 7.13 -14.17 -14.25
C GLY A 125 8.59 -13.78 -14.51
N ASP A 126 8.83 -12.63 -15.15
CA ASP A 126 10.16 -12.16 -15.51
C ASP A 126 10.80 -11.41 -14.33
N LEU A 127 12.08 -11.70 -14.07
CA LEU A 127 12.85 -11.00 -13.04
C LEU A 127 13.20 -9.60 -13.53
N GLN A 128 12.84 -8.60 -12.74
CA GLN A 128 13.09 -7.19 -13.00
C GLN A 128 14.06 -6.61 -11.97
N GLU A 129 14.87 -5.67 -12.42
CA GLU A 129 15.68 -4.80 -11.55
C GLU A 129 15.37 -3.34 -11.87
N GLY A 130 15.19 -2.51 -10.86
CA GLY A 130 14.81 -1.11 -11.02
C GLY A 130 15.59 -0.17 -10.10
N HIS A 131 15.91 1.02 -10.61
CA HIS A 131 16.44 2.14 -9.85
C HIS A 131 15.31 3.14 -9.63
N LEU A 132 14.84 3.28 -8.39
CA LEU A 132 13.71 4.15 -8.05
C LEU A 132 14.20 5.37 -7.27
N ASP A 133 13.65 6.55 -7.59
CA ASP A 133 13.93 7.83 -6.92
C ASP A 133 12.61 8.50 -6.49
N GLY A 134 12.69 9.40 -5.52
CA GLY A 134 11.61 10.27 -5.12
C GLY A 134 10.32 9.54 -4.71
N MET A 135 9.19 9.86 -5.37
CA MET A 135 7.89 9.32 -5.01
C MET A 135 7.79 7.80 -5.27
N PHE A 136 8.36 7.28 -6.35
CA PHE A 136 8.32 5.84 -6.64
C PHE A 136 9.15 5.04 -5.63
N SER A 137 10.32 5.54 -5.24
CA SER A 137 11.10 4.98 -4.13
C SER A 137 10.29 4.99 -2.83
N ARG A 138 9.57 6.08 -2.56
CA ARG A 138 8.73 6.25 -1.36
C ARG A 138 7.61 5.21 -1.31
N ILE A 139 6.85 5.06 -2.38
CA ILE A 139 5.74 4.12 -2.47
C ILE A 139 6.27 2.68 -2.34
N PHE A 140 7.31 2.33 -3.10
CA PHE A 140 7.89 0.98 -3.03
C PHE A 140 8.32 0.61 -1.61
N GLN A 141 9.01 1.51 -0.89
CA GLN A 141 9.44 1.28 0.49
C GLN A 141 8.24 1.14 1.46
N HIS A 142 7.15 1.88 1.21
CA HIS A 142 5.93 1.77 2.00
C HIS A 142 5.27 0.40 1.83
N GLU A 143 5.10 -0.03 0.58
CA GLU A 143 4.50 -1.33 0.26
C GLU A 143 5.42 -2.50 0.67
N TYR A 144 6.73 -2.33 0.55
CA TYR A 144 7.71 -3.31 1.01
C TYR A 144 7.64 -3.52 2.54
N ASP A 145 7.47 -2.45 3.32
CA ASP A 145 7.24 -2.59 4.77
C ASP A 145 6.04 -3.50 5.06
N HIS A 146 4.93 -3.34 4.33
CA HIS A 146 3.75 -4.20 4.50
C HIS A 146 4.06 -5.68 4.23
N THR A 147 4.92 -6.00 3.26
CA THR A 147 5.34 -7.40 3.03
C THR A 147 6.12 -7.99 4.20
N MET A 148 6.78 -7.14 4.98
CA MET A 148 7.54 -7.51 6.19
C MET A 148 6.69 -7.44 7.47
N GLY A 149 5.38 -7.19 7.36
CA GLY A 149 4.48 -7.03 8.50
C GLY A 149 4.66 -5.72 9.27
N LEU A 150 5.36 -4.75 8.67
CA LEU A 150 5.62 -3.44 9.26
C LEU A 150 4.65 -2.39 8.70
N ASN A 151 4.34 -1.40 9.51
CA ASN A 151 3.50 -0.28 9.11
C ASN A 151 4.25 1.05 9.23
N PHE A 152 3.86 2.05 8.45
CA PHE A 152 4.45 3.39 8.54
C PHE A 152 4.25 4.03 9.93
N THR A 153 3.25 3.58 10.69
CA THR A 153 2.99 3.99 12.08
C THR A 153 4.11 3.61 13.03
N ASP A 154 4.85 2.54 12.73
CA ASP A 154 5.94 2.03 13.56
C ASP A 154 7.22 2.89 13.44
N LYS A 155 7.26 3.77 12.42
CA LYS A 155 8.42 4.63 12.12
C LYS A 155 8.40 5.97 12.86
N VAL A 156 7.44 6.21 13.73
CA VAL A 156 7.31 7.45 14.49
C VAL A 156 7.15 7.21 15.99
N SER A 157 7.43 8.24 16.78
CA SER A 157 7.21 8.15 18.23
C SER A 157 5.72 8.00 18.56
N LYS A 158 5.41 7.34 19.68
CA LYS A 158 4.04 7.18 20.20
C LYS A 158 3.31 8.52 20.32
N PHE A 159 4.02 9.59 20.66
CA PHE A 159 3.43 10.93 20.76
C PHE A 159 2.98 11.48 19.41
N LYS A 160 3.82 11.36 18.36
CA LYS A 160 3.45 11.78 17.00
C LYS A 160 2.29 10.94 16.47
N LEU A 161 2.31 9.65 16.71
CA LEU A 161 1.26 8.72 16.31
C LEU A 161 -0.08 9.08 16.96
N LYS A 162 -0.10 9.29 18.29
CA LYS A 162 -1.30 9.69 19.02
C LYS A 162 -1.91 10.98 18.42
N ARG A 163 -1.11 12.00 18.19
CA ARG A 163 -1.58 13.26 17.58
C ARG A 163 -2.18 13.06 16.18
N ALA A 164 -1.61 12.14 15.40
CA ALA A 164 -2.14 11.80 14.06
C ALA A 164 -3.50 11.10 14.17
N TYR A 165 -3.69 10.19 15.11
CA TYR A 165 -4.98 9.55 15.36
C TYR A 165 -6.01 10.54 15.88
N ASP A 166 -5.68 11.41 16.86
CA ASP A 166 -6.59 12.45 17.37
C ASP A 166 -7.09 13.38 16.24
N LYS A 167 -6.21 13.65 15.24
CA LYS A 167 -6.57 14.43 14.05
C LYS A 167 -7.45 13.64 13.08
N ALA A 168 -7.14 12.36 12.85
CA ALA A 168 -7.92 11.49 11.97
C ALA A 168 -9.35 11.31 12.50
N GLU A 169 -9.52 11.10 13.80
CA GLU A 169 -10.83 10.98 14.46
C GLU A 169 -11.68 12.24 14.24
N LYS A 170 -11.11 13.43 14.46
CA LYS A 170 -11.80 14.69 14.20
C LYS A 170 -12.25 14.82 12.73
N MET A 171 -11.41 14.41 11.77
CA MET A 171 -11.79 14.44 10.37
C MET A 171 -12.93 13.46 10.06
N MET A 172 -12.90 12.27 10.62
CA MET A 172 -13.98 11.28 10.45
C MET A 172 -15.31 11.79 11.02
N ASP A 173 -15.27 12.45 12.16
CA ASP A 173 -16.48 13.04 12.79
C ASP A 173 -17.07 14.17 11.95
N ILE A 174 -16.25 15.03 11.36
CA ILE A 174 -16.70 16.08 10.43
C ILE A 174 -17.38 15.45 9.22
N MET A 175 -16.75 14.44 8.61
CA MET A 175 -17.31 13.77 7.42
C MET A 175 -18.63 13.02 7.71
N LYS A 176 -18.79 12.44 8.90
CA LYS A 176 -20.07 11.83 9.32
C LYS A 176 -21.17 12.90 9.40
N LYS A 177 -20.90 14.02 10.08
CA LYS A 177 -21.85 15.12 10.21
C LYS A 177 -22.27 15.69 8.85
N ASP A 178 -21.34 15.86 7.92
CA ASP A 178 -21.63 16.36 6.56
C ASP A 178 -22.49 15.36 5.75
N LYS A 179 -22.28 14.06 5.93
CA LYS A 179 -23.15 13.02 5.29
C LYS A 179 -24.56 13.08 5.88
N ASP A 180 -24.69 13.15 7.18
CA ASP A 180 -25.97 13.22 7.87
C ASP A 180 -26.75 14.49 7.49
N ALA A 181 -26.06 15.64 7.41
CA ALA A 181 -26.64 16.90 6.96
C ALA A 181 -27.16 16.83 5.50
N LYS A 182 -26.42 16.16 4.60
CA LYS A 182 -26.85 15.96 3.20
C LYS A 182 -28.02 14.98 3.05
N ILE A 183 -28.19 14.06 3.99
CA ILE A 183 -29.35 13.15 4.01
C ILE A 183 -30.59 13.92 4.47
N ILE A 184 -30.47 14.77 5.50
CA ILE A 184 -31.59 15.59 6.02
C ILE A 184 -32.09 16.62 5.00
N GLN A 185 -31.20 17.14 4.13
CA GLN A 185 -31.60 18.07 3.05
C GLN A 185 -32.29 17.40 1.86
N LYS A 186 -32.36 16.05 1.82
CA LYS A 186 -33.00 15.27 0.75
C LYS A 186 -34.35 14.66 1.17
N ILE A 187 -34.79 14.91 2.42
CA ILE A 187 -36.13 14.59 2.94
C ILE A 187 -36.95 15.86 2.91
#